data_e5cb68082edb5f190ad0185c4f8b60c9
#
_entry.id   e5cb68082edb5f190ad0185c4f8b60c9
#
_cell.length_a   1.000
_cell.length_b   1.000
_cell.length_c   1.000
_cell.angle_alpha   90.00
_cell.angle_beta   90.00
_cell.angle_gamma   90.00
#
_symmetry.space_group_name_H-M   'P 1'
#
loop_
_entity.id
_entity.type
_entity.pdbx_description
1 polymer ?
#
loop_
_entity_poly.entity_id
_entity_poly.type
_entity_poly.pdbx_seq_one_letter_code
_entity_poly.pdbx_strand_id
1 'polypeptide(L)'
;MTVGSLTHIIMLICTAGLITLGCVVIRKIPKVWQTVMIIAAVLVCCSCIFFRYGMGLSWEKGINLKPLLMQQLQVCNFNFILLPLALIPKFKLPKQYAFYFSMFAASTTLFALSSDWKPLEWYDTYVLNSWVSHSFAIASPLWMWSAGWIKPHRKYILPVSGCVFGYFTIVYIICEIMKGAGLMPLEQSFSFIYKTDGIPIFDTFHKWIPVPYWHLYLAFPILVGFFFLLSSFFNRSVSFITSGADKMLKVYGVIGDEITLLHGGDSNEGYYLSAWKKLDDEGNEEILYAPGETIKIGKKNIVLHAVWKPISADEAESVTSECSEEGAFVDA
;
A
#
# COMPACT_ATOMS: atom_id res chain seq x y z
N MET A 1 -5.13 -15.44 -26.05
CA MET A 1 -3.81 -15.36 -25.35
C MET A 1 -3.76 -16.33 -24.19
N THR A 2 -2.67 -17.09 -24.01
CA THR A 2 -2.54 -18.07 -22.90
C THR A 2 -1.47 -17.64 -21.90
N VAL A 3 -1.65 -17.99 -20.63
CA VAL A 3 -0.66 -17.73 -19.56
C VAL A 3 0.66 -18.42 -19.93
N GLY A 4 1.77 -17.69 -19.83
CA GLY A 4 3.11 -18.19 -20.15
C GLY A 4 3.42 -18.26 -21.64
N SER A 5 2.51 -17.87 -22.55
CA SER A 5 2.85 -17.71 -23.97
C SER A 5 3.93 -16.64 -24.17
N LEU A 6 4.68 -16.76 -25.27
CA LEU A 6 5.72 -15.76 -25.60
C LEU A 6 5.14 -14.34 -25.62
N THR A 7 3.97 -14.15 -26.22
CA THR A 7 3.28 -12.85 -26.25
C THR A 7 2.97 -12.33 -24.84
N HIS A 8 2.45 -13.21 -23.96
CA HIS A 8 2.17 -12.84 -22.58
C HIS A 8 3.44 -12.39 -21.84
N ILE A 9 4.54 -13.14 -22.00
CA ILE A 9 5.84 -12.81 -21.39
C ILE A 9 6.38 -11.47 -21.92
N ILE A 10 6.30 -11.23 -23.24
CA ILE A 10 6.72 -9.97 -23.84
C ILE A 10 5.90 -8.80 -23.27
N MET A 11 4.58 -8.92 -23.17
CA MET A 11 3.72 -7.89 -22.62
C MET A 11 4.05 -7.60 -21.15
N LEU A 12 4.36 -8.62 -20.35
CA LEU A 12 4.81 -8.45 -18.95
C LEU A 12 6.15 -7.70 -18.88
N ILE A 13 7.12 -8.08 -19.73
CA ILE A 13 8.42 -7.41 -19.80
C ILE A 13 8.27 -5.95 -20.21
N CYS A 14 7.45 -5.65 -21.21
CA CYS A 14 7.16 -4.29 -21.65
C CYS A 14 6.51 -3.47 -20.51
N THR A 15 5.56 -4.06 -19.80
CA THR A 15 4.92 -3.42 -18.64
C THR A 15 5.92 -3.13 -17.52
N ALA A 16 6.74 -4.12 -17.15
CA ALA A 16 7.79 -3.96 -16.15
C ALA A 16 8.81 -2.89 -16.56
N GLY A 17 9.20 -2.88 -17.84
CA GLY A 17 10.08 -1.87 -18.43
C GLY A 17 9.50 -0.45 -18.34
N LEU A 18 8.23 -0.28 -18.73
CA LEU A 18 7.52 0.99 -18.64
C LEU A 18 7.48 1.52 -17.20
N ILE A 19 7.11 0.66 -16.26
CA ILE A 19 7.01 1.02 -14.84
C ILE A 19 8.38 1.43 -14.30
N THR A 20 9.41 0.62 -14.56
CA THR A 20 10.77 0.86 -14.07
C THR A 20 11.36 2.13 -14.66
N LEU A 21 11.22 2.30 -15.99
CA LEU A 21 11.67 3.51 -16.68
C LEU A 21 10.99 4.75 -16.11
N GLY A 22 9.67 4.70 -15.91
CA GLY A 22 8.92 5.80 -15.30
C GLY A 22 9.39 6.13 -13.88
N CYS A 23 9.69 5.12 -13.05
CA CYS A 23 10.27 5.34 -11.72
C CYS A 23 11.63 6.02 -11.75
N VAL A 24 12.48 5.67 -12.73
CA VAL A 24 13.81 6.29 -12.91
C VAL A 24 13.68 7.72 -13.42
N VAL A 25 12.84 7.94 -14.42
CA VAL A 25 12.62 9.27 -15.04
C VAL A 25 12.07 10.24 -14.01
N ILE A 26 11.03 9.85 -13.28
CA ILE A 26 10.37 10.70 -12.25
C ILE A 26 11.37 11.24 -11.23
N ARG A 27 12.35 10.44 -10.82
CA ARG A 27 13.36 10.89 -9.85
C ARG A 27 14.30 11.97 -10.39
N LYS A 28 14.39 12.10 -11.71
CA LYS A 28 15.34 12.99 -12.39
C LYS A 28 14.71 14.28 -12.93
N ILE A 29 13.40 14.32 -13.09
CA ILE A 29 12.69 15.46 -13.68
C ILE A 29 12.19 16.44 -12.60
N PRO A 30 11.96 17.74 -12.96
CA PRO A 30 11.37 18.72 -12.06
C PRO A 30 10.01 18.32 -11.51
N LYS A 31 9.64 18.80 -10.32
CA LYS A 31 8.39 18.45 -9.60
C LYS A 31 7.13 18.67 -10.46
N VAL A 32 7.10 19.72 -11.28
CA VAL A 32 5.97 19.99 -12.19
C VAL A 32 5.76 18.82 -13.15
N TRP A 33 6.82 18.35 -13.79
CA TRP A 33 6.74 17.23 -14.73
C TRP A 33 6.47 15.90 -14.04
N GLN A 34 6.93 15.70 -12.80
CA GLN A 34 6.53 14.56 -11.97
C GLN A 34 5.01 14.54 -11.79
N THR A 35 4.43 15.69 -11.44
CA THR A 35 2.99 15.85 -11.27
C THR A 35 2.23 15.55 -12.56
N VAL A 36 2.69 16.11 -13.69
CA VAL A 36 2.07 15.86 -15.01
C VAL A 36 2.11 14.37 -15.36
N MET A 37 3.26 13.71 -15.18
CA MET A 37 3.40 12.26 -15.45
C MET A 37 2.45 11.41 -14.60
N ILE A 38 2.36 11.71 -13.31
CA ILE A 38 1.49 10.95 -12.39
C ILE A 38 0.02 11.15 -12.75
N ILE A 39 -0.40 12.40 -13.00
CA ILE A 39 -1.77 12.71 -13.43
C ILE A 39 -2.09 12.01 -14.77
N ALA A 40 -1.18 12.08 -15.73
CA ALA A 40 -1.35 11.41 -17.02
C ALA A 40 -1.52 9.89 -16.85
N ALA A 41 -0.73 9.25 -15.98
CA ALA A 41 -0.87 7.82 -15.69
C ALA A 41 -2.25 7.46 -15.12
N VAL A 42 -2.74 8.25 -14.16
CA VAL A 42 -4.08 8.09 -13.58
C VAL A 42 -5.15 8.30 -14.63
N LEU A 43 -5.02 9.34 -15.46
CA LEU A 43 -5.97 9.62 -16.54
C LEU A 43 -6.01 8.50 -17.57
N VAL A 44 -4.86 7.93 -17.96
CA VAL A 44 -4.82 6.78 -18.88
C VAL A 44 -5.56 5.59 -18.28
N CYS A 45 -5.29 5.23 -17.00
CA CYS A 45 -6.00 4.15 -16.33
C CYS A 45 -7.52 4.38 -16.33
N CYS A 46 -7.95 5.57 -15.90
CA CYS A 46 -9.38 5.93 -15.84
C CYS A 46 -10.03 5.97 -17.22
N SER A 47 -9.34 6.52 -18.22
CA SER A 47 -9.84 6.59 -19.61
C SER A 47 -10.04 5.20 -20.21
N CYS A 48 -9.13 4.26 -19.96
CA CYS A 48 -9.28 2.88 -20.40
C CYS A 48 -10.49 2.21 -19.75
N ILE A 49 -10.70 2.39 -18.45
CA ILE A 49 -11.87 1.85 -17.76
C ILE A 49 -13.15 2.49 -18.28
N PHE A 50 -13.16 3.80 -18.46
CA PHE A 50 -14.28 4.53 -19.02
C PHE A 50 -14.62 4.11 -20.45
N PHE A 51 -13.63 4.04 -21.34
CA PHE A 51 -13.82 3.61 -22.73
C PHE A 51 -14.38 2.18 -22.81
N ARG A 52 -13.88 1.27 -21.98
CA ARG A 52 -14.34 -0.13 -21.94
C ARG A 52 -15.77 -0.27 -21.45
N TYR A 53 -16.14 0.39 -20.38
CA TYR A 53 -17.43 0.18 -19.72
C TYR A 53 -18.41 1.34 -19.91
N GLY A 54 -17.95 2.57 -20.00
CA GLY A 54 -18.79 3.72 -20.21
C GLY A 54 -19.20 3.92 -21.67
N MET A 55 -18.34 3.49 -22.61
CA MET A 55 -18.56 3.61 -24.05
C MET A 55 -18.67 2.27 -24.77
N GLY A 56 -18.50 1.15 -24.07
CA GLY A 56 -18.59 -0.20 -24.65
C GLY A 56 -17.61 -0.46 -25.79
N LEU A 57 -16.38 0.11 -25.71
CA LEU A 57 -15.30 0.05 -26.70
C LEU A 57 -15.67 0.65 -28.07
N SER A 58 -16.67 1.51 -28.15
CA SER A 58 -17.09 2.16 -29.38
C SER A 58 -17.54 3.59 -29.13
N TRP A 59 -16.99 4.53 -29.89
CA TRP A 59 -17.38 5.93 -29.87
C TRP A 59 -18.80 6.16 -30.41
N GLU A 60 -19.29 5.25 -31.24
CA GLU A 60 -20.60 5.35 -31.88
C GLU A 60 -21.75 5.01 -30.93
N LYS A 61 -21.51 4.20 -29.91
CA LYS A 61 -22.54 3.76 -28.96
C LYS A 61 -22.96 4.83 -27.95
N GLY A 62 -22.22 5.94 -27.91
CA GLY A 62 -22.45 6.98 -26.90
C GLY A 62 -22.11 6.55 -25.47
N ILE A 63 -22.37 7.43 -24.50
CA ILE A 63 -22.03 7.20 -23.11
C ILE A 63 -23.16 6.45 -22.39
N ASN A 64 -22.85 5.33 -21.76
CA ASN A 64 -23.73 4.60 -20.87
C ASN A 64 -23.06 4.43 -19.49
N LEU A 65 -23.54 5.16 -18.51
CA LEU A 65 -22.96 5.14 -17.17
C LEU A 65 -23.35 3.91 -16.35
N LYS A 66 -24.45 3.20 -16.71
CA LYS A 66 -24.90 2.02 -15.95
C LYS A 66 -23.84 0.90 -15.92
N PRO A 67 -23.27 0.44 -17.05
CA PRO A 67 -22.18 -0.55 -17.01
C PRO A 67 -20.94 -0.02 -16.26
N LEU A 68 -20.57 1.23 -16.44
CA LEU A 68 -19.43 1.84 -15.74
C LEU A 68 -19.60 1.78 -14.21
N LEU A 69 -20.77 2.17 -13.71
CA LEU A 69 -21.07 2.12 -12.27
C LEU A 69 -21.11 0.70 -11.74
N MET A 70 -21.75 -0.22 -12.46
CA MET A 70 -21.80 -1.63 -12.09
C MET A 70 -20.40 -2.25 -12.00
N GLN A 71 -19.51 -1.88 -12.91
CA GLN A 71 -18.14 -2.39 -12.93
C GLN A 71 -17.26 -1.83 -11.81
N GLN A 72 -17.71 -0.81 -11.06
CA GLN A 72 -17.02 -0.40 -9.82
C GLN A 72 -17.14 -1.44 -8.70
N LEU A 73 -18.08 -2.39 -8.82
CA LEU A 73 -18.15 -3.56 -7.96
C LEU A 73 -17.04 -4.59 -8.23
N GLN A 74 -16.31 -4.47 -9.35
CA GLN A 74 -15.13 -5.26 -9.65
C GLN A 74 -13.88 -4.56 -9.10
N VAL A 75 -13.16 -5.23 -8.24
CA VAL A 75 -12.05 -4.67 -7.46
C VAL A 75 -10.98 -3.94 -8.29
N CYS A 76 -10.65 -4.46 -9.48
CA CYS A 76 -9.65 -3.82 -10.36
C CYS A 76 -10.20 -2.52 -10.98
N ASN A 77 -11.49 -2.46 -11.28
CA ASN A 77 -12.13 -1.30 -11.90
C ASN A 77 -12.41 -0.18 -10.87
N PHE A 78 -12.45 -0.51 -9.57
CA PHE A 78 -12.57 0.47 -8.49
C PHE A 78 -11.43 1.51 -8.52
N ASN A 79 -10.33 1.21 -9.20
CA ASN A 79 -9.26 2.16 -9.48
C ASN A 79 -9.72 3.43 -10.23
N PHE A 80 -10.85 3.38 -10.93
CA PHE A 80 -11.48 4.55 -11.57
C PHE A 80 -11.84 5.64 -10.53
N ILE A 81 -12.21 5.24 -9.32
CA ILE A 81 -12.53 6.15 -8.20
C ILE A 81 -11.29 6.36 -7.32
N LEU A 82 -10.58 5.28 -7.02
CA LEU A 82 -9.51 5.28 -6.02
C LEU A 82 -8.28 6.08 -6.46
N LEU A 83 -7.82 5.92 -7.70
CA LEU A 83 -6.61 6.61 -8.16
C LEU A 83 -6.77 8.14 -8.22
N PRO A 84 -7.88 8.71 -8.71
CA PRO A 84 -8.14 10.14 -8.58
C PRO A 84 -8.15 10.62 -7.13
N LEU A 85 -8.75 9.86 -6.19
CA LEU A 85 -8.70 10.18 -4.76
C LEU A 85 -7.27 10.16 -4.20
N ALA A 86 -6.43 9.27 -4.69
CA ALA A 86 -5.02 9.19 -4.30
C ALA A 86 -4.18 10.40 -4.78
N LEU A 87 -4.63 11.16 -5.78
CA LEU A 87 -3.99 12.41 -6.19
C LEU A 87 -4.17 13.53 -5.16
N ILE A 88 -5.22 13.48 -4.34
CA ILE A 88 -5.53 14.52 -3.36
C ILE A 88 -4.51 14.45 -2.21
N PRO A 89 -3.75 15.55 -1.93
CA PRO A 89 -2.65 15.52 -0.95
C PRO A 89 -3.06 15.07 0.44
N LYS A 90 -4.24 15.49 0.92
CA LYS A 90 -4.76 15.20 2.26
C LYS A 90 -5.18 13.74 2.45
N PHE A 91 -5.46 13.00 1.39
CA PHE A 91 -6.00 11.64 1.47
C PHE A 91 -4.88 10.61 1.57
N LYS A 92 -4.39 10.37 2.79
CA LYS A 92 -3.33 9.38 3.05
C LYS A 92 -3.78 7.95 2.80
N LEU A 93 -4.98 7.57 3.26
CA LEU A 93 -5.47 6.19 3.17
C LEU A 93 -5.70 5.71 1.72
N PRO A 94 -6.35 6.47 0.79
CA PRO A 94 -6.41 6.11 -0.63
C PRO A 94 -5.05 5.91 -1.28
N LYS A 95 -4.04 6.71 -0.92
CA LYS A 95 -2.65 6.54 -1.40
C LYS A 95 -2.07 5.21 -0.95
N GLN A 96 -2.24 4.84 0.32
CA GLN A 96 -1.76 3.58 0.87
C GLN A 96 -2.52 2.39 0.27
N TYR A 97 -3.83 2.52 0.08
CA TYR A 97 -4.66 1.51 -0.59
C TYR A 97 -4.19 1.28 -2.03
N ALA A 98 -3.96 2.36 -2.79
CA ALA A 98 -3.42 2.28 -4.15
C ALA A 98 -2.06 1.55 -4.17
N PHE A 99 -1.17 1.86 -3.23
CA PHE A 99 0.15 1.25 -3.16
C PHE A 99 0.10 -0.22 -2.77
N TYR A 100 -0.62 -0.58 -1.70
CA TYR A 100 -0.60 -1.95 -1.19
C TYR A 100 -1.53 -2.88 -1.98
N PHE A 101 -2.77 -2.45 -2.21
CA PHE A 101 -3.80 -3.34 -2.73
C PHE A 101 -4.03 -3.20 -4.23
N SER A 102 -4.11 -1.98 -4.79
CA SER A 102 -4.37 -1.83 -6.24
C SER A 102 -3.27 -2.43 -7.09
N MET A 103 -2.00 -2.24 -6.68
CA MET A 103 -0.87 -2.90 -7.35
C MET A 103 -1.00 -4.41 -7.30
N PHE A 104 -1.32 -4.97 -6.13
CA PHE A 104 -1.51 -6.42 -5.96
C PHE A 104 -2.63 -6.93 -6.86
N ALA A 105 -3.83 -6.33 -6.79
CA ALA A 105 -4.99 -6.73 -7.57
C ALA A 105 -4.73 -6.61 -9.09
N ALA A 106 -4.10 -5.53 -9.54
CA ALA A 106 -3.75 -5.35 -10.95
C ALA A 106 -2.68 -6.34 -11.41
N SER A 107 -1.67 -6.61 -10.58
CA SER A 107 -0.62 -7.59 -10.89
C SER A 107 -1.19 -8.99 -11.02
N THR A 108 -2.07 -9.43 -10.12
CA THR A 108 -2.70 -10.75 -10.22
C THR A 108 -3.47 -10.94 -11.52
N THR A 109 -4.16 -9.88 -12.00
CA THR A 109 -4.87 -9.92 -13.28
C THR A 109 -3.92 -10.06 -14.46
N LEU A 110 -2.79 -9.32 -14.45
CA LEU A 110 -1.80 -9.41 -15.52
C LEU A 110 -1.08 -10.77 -15.55
N PHE A 111 -0.71 -11.31 -14.39
CA PHE A 111 0.00 -12.58 -14.29
C PHE A 111 -0.90 -13.79 -14.53
N ALA A 112 -2.11 -13.80 -13.98
CA ALA A 112 -3.01 -14.95 -14.09
C ALA A 112 -3.86 -14.95 -15.36
N LEU A 113 -3.94 -13.84 -16.08
CA LEU A 113 -4.86 -13.54 -17.17
C LEU A 113 -6.33 -13.76 -16.76
N SER A 114 -7.15 -12.78 -16.99
CA SER A 114 -8.61 -12.94 -16.81
C SER A 114 -9.14 -14.04 -17.71
N SER A 115 -10.10 -14.83 -17.23
CA SER A 115 -10.79 -15.84 -18.03
C SER A 115 -11.38 -15.28 -19.32
N ASP A 116 -11.80 -14.00 -19.29
CA ASP A 116 -12.36 -13.29 -20.43
C ASP A 116 -11.35 -13.02 -21.56
N TRP A 117 -10.04 -13.07 -21.27
CA TRP A 117 -8.97 -12.82 -22.25
C TRP A 117 -8.53 -14.10 -22.98
N LYS A 118 -8.76 -15.27 -22.40
CA LYS A 118 -8.26 -16.54 -22.94
C LYS A 118 -8.67 -16.82 -24.37
N PRO A 119 -9.94 -16.56 -24.79
CA PRO A 119 -10.36 -16.78 -26.17
C PRO A 119 -9.93 -15.65 -27.12
N LEU A 120 -9.40 -14.53 -26.62
CA LEU A 120 -9.09 -13.34 -27.42
C LEU A 120 -7.62 -13.28 -27.80
N GLU A 121 -7.34 -12.62 -28.91
CA GLU A 121 -5.97 -12.32 -29.32
C GLU A 121 -5.41 -11.11 -28.54
N TRP A 122 -4.08 -11.02 -28.46
CA TRP A 122 -3.42 -9.96 -27.70
C TRP A 122 -3.72 -8.55 -28.25
N TYR A 123 -3.97 -8.41 -29.55
CA TYR A 123 -4.31 -7.16 -30.24
C TYR A 123 -5.79 -6.80 -30.18
N ASP A 124 -6.61 -7.65 -29.58
CA ASP A 124 -8.03 -7.31 -29.37
C ASP A 124 -8.16 -6.05 -28.52
N THR A 125 -9.05 -5.15 -28.95
CA THR A 125 -9.25 -3.85 -28.28
C THR A 125 -9.62 -4.00 -26.80
N TYR A 126 -10.37 -5.05 -26.45
CA TYR A 126 -10.73 -5.33 -25.06
C TYR A 126 -9.50 -5.74 -24.25
N VAL A 127 -8.67 -6.64 -24.79
CA VAL A 127 -7.45 -7.12 -24.12
C VAL A 127 -6.45 -5.99 -23.95
N LEU A 128 -6.15 -5.23 -25.02
CA LEU A 128 -5.21 -4.11 -24.96
C LEU A 128 -5.66 -3.04 -23.97
N ASN A 129 -6.94 -2.64 -24.04
CA ASN A 129 -7.49 -1.64 -23.14
C ASN A 129 -7.43 -2.11 -21.68
N SER A 130 -7.76 -3.39 -21.42
CA SER A 130 -7.67 -3.97 -20.10
C SER A 130 -6.21 -4.07 -19.62
N TRP A 131 -5.30 -4.51 -20.48
CA TRP A 131 -3.87 -4.58 -20.17
C TRP A 131 -3.29 -3.23 -19.79
N VAL A 132 -3.56 -2.19 -20.59
CA VAL A 132 -3.11 -0.82 -20.34
C VAL A 132 -3.66 -0.30 -19.01
N SER A 133 -4.97 -0.47 -18.74
CA SER A 133 -5.55 -0.02 -17.48
C SER A 133 -4.90 -0.66 -16.25
N HIS A 134 -4.62 -1.97 -16.29
CA HIS A 134 -3.94 -2.67 -15.19
C HIS A 134 -2.47 -2.27 -15.06
N SER A 135 -1.77 -2.08 -16.18
CA SER A 135 -0.38 -1.59 -16.19
C SER A 135 -0.28 -0.22 -15.51
N PHE A 136 -1.19 0.70 -15.81
CA PHE A 136 -1.20 2.02 -15.19
C PHE A 136 -1.78 2.03 -13.77
N ALA A 137 -2.61 1.05 -13.40
CA ALA A 137 -3.00 0.84 -12.01
C ALA A 137 -1.80 0.43 -11.12
N ILE A 138 -0.78 -0.23 -11.69
CA ILE A 138 0.48 -0.54 -11.02
C ILE A 138 1.45 0.66 -11.11
N ALA A 139 1.58 1.26 -12.30
CA ALA A 139 2.52 2.34 -12.55
C ALA A 139 2.24 3.58 -11.68
N SER A 140 0.96 3.99 -11.59
CA SER A 140 0.56 5.21 -10.89
C SER A 140 1.04 5.25 -9.43
N PRO A 141 0.76 4.26 -8.56
CA PRO A 141 1.21 4.28 -7.17
C PRO A 141 2.74 4.13 -7.05
N LEU A 142 3.42 3.40 -7.95
CA LEU A 142 4.88 3.29 -7.95
C LEU A 142 5.55 4.60 -8.37
N TRP A 143 4.96 5.32 -9.33
CA TRP A 143 5.43 6.64 -9.73
C TRP A 143 5.16 7.68 -8.65
N MET A 144 4.01 7.62 -7.96
CA MET A 144 3.74 8.44 -6.78
C MET A 144 4.76 8.18 -5.66
N TRP A 145 5.10 6.91 -5.41
CA TRP A 145 6.15 6.55 -4.47
C TRP A 145 7.52 7.10 -4.91
N SER A 146 7.89 6.94 -6.19
CA SER A 146 9.17 7.43 -6.71
C SER A 146 9.30 8.95 -6.65
N ALA A 147 8.18 9.68 -6.74
CA ALA A 147 8.10 11.13 -6.58
C ALA A 147 8.01 11.59 -5.11
N GLY A 148 7.92 10.65 -4.16
CA GLY A 148 7.78 10.96 -2.73
C GLY A 148 6.35 11.33 -2.29
N TRP A 149 5.32 11.15 -3.16
CA TRP A 149 3.93 11.42 -2.81
C TRP A 149 3.32 10.35 -1.92
N ILE A 150 3.83 9.12 -2.03
CA ILE A 150 3.45 7.98 -1.19
C ILE A 150 4.67 7.55 -0.40
N LYS A 151 4.50 7.45 0.91
CA LYS A 151 5.43 6.79 1.81
C LYS A 151 4.72 5.57 2.39
N PRO A 152 5.12 4.34 2.00
CA PRO A 152 4.39 3.12 2.38
C PRO A 152 4.67 2.74 3.83
N HIS A 153 3.97 3.39 4.77
CA HIS A 153 4.12 3.13 6.20
C HIS A 153 3.43 1.86 6.64
N ARG A 154 4.10 1.08 7.47
CA ARG A 154 3.61 -0.18 8.05
C ARG A 154 2.31 -0.02 8.84
N LYS A 155 2.11 1.11 9.50
CA LYS A 155 0.91 1.44 10.27
C LYS A 155 -0.40 1.42 9.45
N TYR A 156 -0.31 1.61 8.14
CA TYR A 156 -1.49 1.59 7.26
C TYR A 156 -1.87 0.19 6.77
N ILE A 157 -1.09 -0.87 7.06
CA ILE A 157 -1.39 -2.21 6.54
C ILE A 157 -2.75 -2.70 7.05
N LEU A 158 -2.99 -2.65 8.36
CA LEU A 158 -4.26 -3.07 8.93
C LEU A 158 -5.44 -2.19 8.48
N PRO A 159 -5.36 -0.84 8.50
CA PRO A 159 -6.39 0.01 7.93
C PRO A 159 -6.69 -0.28 6.45
N VAL A 160 -5.66 -0.45 5.60
CA VAL A 160 -5.85 -0.81 4.18
C VAL A 160 -6.51 -2.18 4.06
N SER A 161 -6.04 -3.17 4.81
CA SER A 161 -6.62 -4.51 4.80
C SER A 161 -8.08 -4.49 5.25
N GLY A 162 -8.42 -3.68 6.28
CA GLY A 162 -9.80 -3.46 6.71
C GLY A 162 -10.66 -2.81 5.63
N CYS A 163 -10.12 -1.83 4.89
CA CYS A 163 -10.81 -1.22 3.75
C CYS A 163 -11.05 -2.22 2.61
N VAL A 164 -10.08 -3.08 2.30
CA VAL A 164 -10.24 -4.15 1.30
C VAL A 164 -11.36 -5.08 1.71
N PHE A 165 -11.35 -5.51 2.95
CA PHE A 165 -12.37 -6.39 3.51
C PHE A 165 -13.75 -5.75 3.51
N GLY A 166 -13.84 -4.49 3.97
CA GLY A 166 -15.05 -3.68 3.93
C GLY A 166 -15.59 -3.51 2.51
N TYR A 167 -14.71 -3.30 1.53
CA TYR A 167 -15.09 -3.23 0.12
C TYR A 167 -15.75 -4.53 -0.34
N PHE A 168 -15.15 -5.70 -0.11
CA PHE A 168 -15.74 -6.98 -0.48
C PHE A 168 -17.08 -7.23 0.22
N THR A 169 -17.21 -6.85 1.50
CA THR A 169 -18.46 -6.93 2.25
C THR A 169 -19.55 -6.07 1.63
N ILE A 170 -19.23 -4.82 1.29
CA ILE A 170 -20.17 -3.89 0.64
C ILE A 170 -20.61 -4.42 -0.72
N VAL A 171 -19.66 -4.92 -1.52
CA VAL A 171 -19.96 -5.52 -2.83
C VAL A 171 -20.89 -6.73 -2.67
N TYR A 172 -20.64 -7.59 -1.70
CA TYR A 172 -21.51 -8.73 -1.40
C TYR A 172 -22.94 -8.28 -1.07
N ILE A 173 -23.09 -7.33 -0.14
CA ILE A 173 -24.40 -6.80 0.26
C ILE A 173 -25.15 -6.18 -0.94
N ILE A 174 -24.46 -5.37 -1.74
CA ILE A 174 -25.04 -4.76 -2.95
C ILE A 174 -25.50 -5.85 -3.92
N CYS A 175 -24.67 -6.88 -4.17
CA CYS A 175 -25.02 -7.97 -5.06
C CYS A 175 -26.25 -8.76 -4.56
N GLU A 176 -26.33 -9.03 -3.25
CA GLU A 176 -27.50 -9.72 -2.66
C GLU A 176 -28.78 -8.89 -2.83
N ILE A 177 -28.73 -7.59 -2.54
CA ILE A 177 -29.85 -6.67 -2.72
C ILE A 177 -30.28 -6.64 -4.20
N MET A 178 -29.34 -6.52 -5.13
CA MET A 178 -29.65 -6.44 -6.57
C MET A 178 -30.21 -7.75 -7.12
N LYS A 179 -29.68 -8.90 -6.67
CA LYS A 179 -30.22 -10.22 -7.03
C LYS A 179 -31.63 -10.41 -6.48
N GLY A 180 -31.84 -10.06 -5.21
CA GLY A 180 -33.16 -10.13 -4.57
C GLY A 180 -34.21 -9.23 -5.22
N ALA A 181 -33.78 -8.06 -5.74
CA ALA A 181 -34.64 -7.13 -6.47
C ALA A 181 -34.82 -7.49 -7.96
N GLY A 182 -34.21 -8.56 -8.47
CA GLY A 182 -34.23 -8.92 -9.90
C GLY A 182 -33.49 -7.95 -10.83
N LEU A 183 -32.64 -7.08 -10.27
CA LEU A 183 -31.87 -6.09 -11.02
C LEU A 183 -30.56 -6.66 -11.59
N MET A 184 -30.14 -7.84 -11.10
CA MET A 184 -28.93 -8.55 -11.51
C MET A 184 -29.22 -10.05 -11.67
N PRO A 185 -28.69 -10.71 -12.73
CA PRO A 185 -28.79 -12.16 -12.90
C PRO A 185 -28.17 -12.92 -11.72
N LEU A 186 -28.76 -14.05 -11.33
CA LEU A 186 -28.30 -14.85 -10.19
C LEU A 186 -26.87 -15.38 -10.37
N GLU A 187 -26.50 -15.72 -11.61
CA GLU A 187 -25.17 -16.21 -11.99
C GLU A 187 -24.11 -15.13 -12.10
N GLN A 188 -24.50 -13.85 -12.09
CA GLN A 188 -23.53 -12.75 -12.19
C GLN A 188 -22.75 -12.61 -10.88
N SER A 189 -21.43 -12.45 -11.01
CA SER A 189 -20.50 -12.30 -9.90
C SER A 189 -19.60 -11.08 -10.14
N PHE A 190 -19.26 -10.40 -9.05
CA PHE A 190 -18.24 -9.37 -9.02
C PHE A 190 -17.21 -9.70 -7.94
N SER A 191 -15.96 -9.31 -8.17
CA SER A 191 -14.87 -9.40 -7.19
C SER A 191 -14.72 -10.79 -6.55
N PHE A 192 -14.95 -11.86 -7.32
CA PHE A 192 -14.76 -13.26 -6.89
C PHE A 192 -15.70 -13.71 -5.76
N ILE A 193 -16.79 -13.00 -5.50
CA ILE A 193 -17.70 -13.27 -4.37
C ILE A 193 -18.46 -14.58 -4.56
N TYR A 194 -19.01 -14.82 -5.76
CA TYR A 194 -19.80 -16.02 -6.06
C TYR A 194 -19.05 -17.01 -6.95
N LYS A 195 -18.15 -16.50 -7.81
CA LYS A 195 -17.35 -17.31 -8.73
C LYS A 195 -15.89 -16.91 -8.58
N THR A 196 -15.03 -17.89 -8.62
CA THR A 196 -13.58 -17.73 -8.43
C THR A 196 -12.83 -17.41 -9.72
N ASP A 197 -13.56 -17.41 -10.85
CA ASP A 197 -13.09 -17.11 -12.20
C ASP A 197 -11.84 -17.92 -12.61
N GLY A 198 -11.69 -19.14 -12.04
CA GLY A 198 -10.59 -20.06 -12.31
C GLY A 198 -9.24 -19.60 -11.74
N ILE A 199 -9.26 -18.75 -10.72
CA ILE A 199 -8.05 -18.37 -9.98
C ILE A 199 -7.73 -19.50 -8.98
N PRO A 200 -6.59 -20.22 -9.12
CA PRO A 200 -6.35 -21.47 -8.37
C PRO A 200 -6.44 -21.33 -6.85
N ILE A 201 -5.99 -20.21 -6.31
CA ILE A 201 -6.04 -19.97 -4.86
C ILE A 201 -7.48 -19.78 -4.37
N PHE A 202 -8.31 -19.04 -5.11
CA PHE A 202 -9.71 -18.84 -4.77
C PHE A 202 -10.54 -20.10 -5.03
N ASP A 203 -10.23 -20.86 -6.09
CA ASP A 203 -10.82 -22.17 -6.34
C ASP A 203 -10.58 -23.12 -5.17
N THR A 204 -9.36 -23.14 -4.63
CA THR A 204 -9.00 -23.96 -3.47
C THR A 204 -9.76 -23.52 -2.23
N PHE A 205 -9.83 -22.23 -1.95
CA PHE A 205 -10.56 -21.70 -0.80
C PHE A 205 -12.06 -21.94 -0.91
N HIS A 206 -12.61 -21.80 -2.12
CA HIS A 206 -14.03 -22.08 -2.36
C HIS A 206 -14.37 -23.57 -2.21
N LYS A 207 -13.45 -24.49 -2.53
CA LYS A 207 -13.62 -25.91 -2.21
C LYS A 207 -13.68 -26.19 -0.71
N TRP A 208 -12.93 -25.44 0.10
CA TRP A 208 -12.93 -25.60 1.56
C TRP A 208 -14.14 -24.93 2.21
N ILE A 209 -14.54 -23.77 1.70
CA ILE A 209 -15.71 -23.01 2.17
C ILE A 209 -16.57 -22.68 0.94
N PRO A 210 -17.48 -23.58 0.52
CA PRO A 210 -18.31 -23.42 -0.68
C PRO A 210 -19.50 -22.47 -0.43
N VAL A 211 -19.24 -21.38 0.29
CA VAL A 211 -20.23 -20.36 0.60
C VAL A 211 -19.78 -19.06 -0.06
N PRO A 212 -20.66 -18.38 -0.83
CA PRO A 212 -20.36 -17.11 -1.44
C PRO A 212 -19.76 -16.13 -0.43
N TYR A 213 -18.74 -15.37 -0.84
CA TYR A 213 -18.04 -14.40 -0.02
C TYR A 213 -17.12 -14.99 1.09
N TRP A 214 -17.58 -16.02 1.85
CA TRP A 214 -16.85 -16.54 3.02
C TRP A 214 -15.47 -17.14 2.68
N HIS A 215 -15.31 -17.72 1.50
CA HIS A 215 -14.02 -18.24 1.05
C HIS A 215 -12.93 -17.14 0.94
N LEU A 216 -13.32 -15.87 0.74
CA LEU A 216 -12.39 -14.75 0.69
C LEU A 216 -11.72 -14.45 2.04
N TYR A 217 -12.35 -14.87 3.16
CA TYR A 217 -11.74 -14.73 4.49
C TYR A 217 -10.44 -15.51 4.62
N LEU A 218 -10.30 -16.64 3.92
CA LEU A 218 -9.06 -17.41 3.91
C LEU A 218 -7.93 -16.69 3.17
N ALA A 219 -8.23 -15.84 2.22
CA ALA A 219 -7.26 -15.02 1.52
C ALA A 219 -6.74 -13.84 2.37
N PHE A 220 -7.50 -13.40 3.38
CA PHE A 220 -7.19 -12.22 4.16
C PHE A 220 -5.86 -12.31 4.93
N PRO A 221 -5.56 -13.37 5.70
CA PRO A 221 -4.26 -13.52 6.37
C PRO A 221 -3.08 -13.52 5.39
N ILE A 222 -3.26 -14.13 4.21
CA ILE A 222 -2.24 -14.18 3.15
C ILE A 222 -1.99 -12.77 2.61
N LEU A 223 -3.05 -12.03 2.34
CA LEU A 223 -2.98 -10.64 1.86
C LEU A 223 -2.28 -9.73 2.87
N VAL A 224 -2.65 -9.83 4.15
CA VAL A 224 -2.01 -9.08 5.25
C VAL A 224 -0.53 -9.44 5.34
N GLY A 225 -0.19 -10.73 5.32
CA GLY A 225 1.19 -11.22 5.32
C GLY A 225 1.99 -10.68 4.14
N PHE A 226 1.40 -10.69 2.95
CA PHE A 226 2.02 -10.10 1.76
C PHE A 226 2.27 -8.60 1.91
N PHE A 227 1.33 -7.83 2.46
CA PHE A 227 1.53 -6.40 2.71
C PHE A 227 2.64 -6.14 3.74
N PHE A 228 2.73 -6.97 4.80
CA PHE A 228 3.84 -6.89 5.75
C PHE A 228 5.18 -7.20 5.08
N LEU A 229 5.25 -8.23 4.24
CA LEU A 229 6.44 -8.56 3.46
C LEU A 229 6.83 -7.41 2.53
N LEU A 230 5.88 -6.90 1.74
CA LEU A 230 6.09 -5.75 0.86
C LEU A 230 6.59 -4.53 1.64
N SER A 231 5.97 -4.24 2.79
CA SER A 231 6.36 -3.09 3.61
C SER A 231 7.79 -3.17 4.13
N SER A 232 8.32 -4.39 4.35
CA SER A 232 9.67 -4.59 4.87
C SER A 232 10.77 -4.08 3.94
N PHE A 233 10.47 -3.97 2.64
CA PHE A 233 11.40 -3.36 1.68
C PHE A 233 11.54 -1.84 1.85
N PHE A 234 10.52 -1.19 2.39
CA PHE A 234 10.44 0.27 2.50
C PHE A 234 10.59 0.78 3.92
N ASN A 235 10.33 -0.05 4.92
CA ASN A 235 10.36 0.35 6.32
C ASN A 235 11.59 -0.25 7.02
N ARG A 236 12.12 0.51 7.98
CA ARG A 236 13.20 0.09 8.87
C ARG A 236 12.78 0.34 10.32
N SER A 237 13.34 -0.43 11.22
CA SER A 237 13.09 -0.24 12.65
C SER A 237 14.20 0.60 13.29
N VAL A 238 13.77 1.46 14.21
CA VAL A 238 14.63 2.06 15.21
C VAL A 238 14.24 1.42 16.55
N SER A 239 15.20 0.71 17.16
CA SER A 239 15.01 0.03 18.43
C SER A 239 15.71 0.82 19.52
N PHE A 240 14.97 1.16 20.56
CA PHE A 240 15.46 1.83 21.75
C PHE A 240 15.62 0.80 22.86
N ILE A 241 16.83 0.61 23.32
CA ILE A 241 17.17 -0.31 24.40
C ILE A 241 17.47 0.55 25.63
N THR A 242 16.57 0.55 26.61
CA THR A 242 16.78 1.12 27.94
C THR A 242 17.47 0.11 28.84
N SER A 243 17.79 0.44 30.07
CA SER A 243 18.53 -0.43 30.98
C SER A 243 17.88 -1.80 31.20
N GLY A 244 18.68 -2.86 30.98
CA GLY A 244 18.24 -4.25 31.05
C GLY A 244 17.68 -4.77 29.74
N ALA A 245 18.01 -6.01 29.38
CA ALA A 245 17.64 -6.62 28.10
C ALA A 245 16.13 -6.77 27.86
N ASP A 246 15.29 -6.42 28.83
CA ASP A 246 13.85 -6.74 28.83
C ASP A 246 12.94 -5.62 28.33
N LYS A 247 13.43 -4.40 28.17
CA LYS A 247 12.60 -3.29 27.68
C LYS A 247 13.15 -2.71 26.38
N MET A 248 12.64 -3.20 25.27
CA MET A 248 12.95 -2.69 23.93
C MET A 248 11.71 -2.07 23.30
N LEU A 249 11.71 -0.75 23.13
CA LEU A 249 10.72 -0.07 22.30
C LEU A 249 11.19 -0.10 20.84
N LYS A 250 10.32 -0.52 19.93
CA LYS A 250 10.61 -0.61 18.50
C LYS A 250 9.66 0.27 17.71
N VAL A 251 10.22 1.26 17.02
CA VAL A 251 9.48 2.15 16.13
C VAL A 251 9.84 1.84 14.68
N TYR A 252 8.84 1.84 13.80
CA TYR A 252 9.03 1.61 12.36
C TYR A 252 8.77 2.88 11.58
N GLY A 253 9.69 3.22 10.69
CA GLY A 253 9.53 4.35 9.76
C GLY A 253 10.03 4.01 8.36
N VAL A 254 9.66 4.82 7.39
CA VAL A 254 10.04 4.65 5.99
C VAL A 254 11.47 5.14 5.78
N ILE A 255 12.24 4.45 4.95
CA ILE A 255 13.60 4.88 4.58
C ILE A 255 13.57 6.32 4.06
N GLY A 256 14.38 7.17 4.65
CA GLY A 256 14.47 8.59 4.34
C GLY A 256 13.58 9.50 5.18
N ASP A 257 12.70 8.94 6.04
CA ASP A 257 11.97 9.73 7.03
C ASP A 257 12.90 10.16 8.17
N GLU A 258 12.49 11.21 8.83
CA GLU A 258 13.11 11.69 10.05
C GLU A 258 12.32 11.18 11.26
N ILE A 259 13.03 10.75 12.29
CA ILE A 259 12.45 10.33 13.55
C ILE A 259 13.12 11.12 14.68
N THR A 260 12.30 11.68 15.55
CA THR A 260 12.78 12.33 16.78
C THR A 260 13.03 11.25 17.82
N LEU A 261 14.22 11.27 18.40
CA LEU A 261 14.60 10.32 19.45
C LEU A 261 13.85 10.63 20.74
N LEU A 262 13.58 9.59 21.52
CA LEU A 262 12.87 9.75 22.79
C LEU A 262 13.64 10.66 23.75
N HIS A 263 12.93 11.57 24.41
CA HIS A 263 13.50 12.46 25.44
C HIS A 263 13.74 11.74 26.77
N GLY A 264 12.99 10.67 27.04
CA GLY A 264 13.08 9.89 28.25
C GLY A 264 12.73 8.43 27.98
N GLY A 265 13.15 7.57 28.81
CA GLY A 265 12.71 6.20 28.96
C GLY A 265 12.28 6.00 30.39
N ASP A 266 11.84 4.79 30.76
CA ASP A 266 11.57 4.47 32.17
C ASP A 266 12.72 4.95 33.03
N SER A 267 12.42 5.82 33.99
CA SER A 267 13.40 6.42 34.88
C SER A 267 14.15 5.35 35.65
N ASN A 268 15.46 5.25 35.48
CA ASN A 268 16.32 4.64 36.47
C ASN A 268 16.34 5.60 37.67
N GLU A 269 15.83 5.19 38.81
CA GLU A 269 15.86 6.01 40.02
C GLU A 269 17.28 6.57 40.23
N GLY A 270 17.42 7.89 40.29
CA GLY A 270 18.69 8.57 40.46
C GLY A 270 19.55 8.75 39.19
N TYR A 271 19.03 8.46 38.00
CA TYR A 271 19.72 8.67 36.73
C TYR A 271 18.84 9.38 35.69
N TYR A 272 19.45 10.18 34.82
CA TYR A 272 18.79 10.77 33.67
C TYR A 272 19.38 10.25 32.35
N LEU A 273 18.56 10.22 31.30
CA LEU A 273 19.00 9.85 29.97
C LEU A 273 19.88 10.96 29.38
N SER A 274 21.18 10.74 29.29
CA SER A 274 22.12 11.75 28.78
C SER A 274 22.32 11.67 27.27
N ALA A 275 22.22 10.49 26.68
CA ALA A 275 22.39 10.28 25.26
C ALA A 275 21.80 8.93 24.80
N TRP A 276 21.57 8.83 23.50
CA TRP A 276 21.35 7.58 22.79
C TRP A 276 22.62 7.19 22.06
N LYS A 277 23.14 5.99 22.34
CA LYS A 277 24.36 5.45 21.77
C LYS A 277 24.02 4.49 20.64
N LYS A 278 24.60 4.73 19.45
CA LYS A 278 24.59 3.79 18.34
C LYS A 278 26.01 3.25 18.15
N LEU A 279 26.14 1.94 18.05
CA LEU A 279 27.36 1.30 17.60
C LEU A 279 27.40 1.29 16.08
N ASP A 280 28.60 1.38 15.48
CA ASP A 280 28.78 1.12 14.06
C ASP A 280 28.48 -0.35 13.72
N ASP A 281 28.48 -0.71 12.43
CA ASP A 281 28.22 -2.08 11.98
C ASP A 281 29.32 -3.08 12.41
N GLU A 282 30.50 -2.59 12.82
CA GLU A 282 31.64 -3.36 13.29
C GLU A 282 31.74 -3.36 14.82
N GLY A 283 30.91 -2.56 15.51
CA GLY A 283 30.88 -2.43 16.96
C GLY A 283 31.98 -1.55 17.55
N ASN A 284 32.73 -0.81 16.72
CA ASN A 284 33.93 -0.08 17.13
C ASN A 284 33.72 1.43 17.29
N GLU A 285 32.86 2.07 16.51
CA GLU A 285 32.57 3.50 16.61
C GLU A 285 31.28 3.79 17.36
N GLU A 286 31.36 4.65 18.35
CA GLU A 286 30.21 5.12 19.11
C GLU A 286 29.71 6.46 18.54
N ILE A 287 28.49 6.45 18.00
CA ILE A 287 27.80 7.68 17.63
C ILE A 287 26.80 7.99 18.75
N LEU A 288 26.94 9.17 19.35
CA LEU A 288 26.05 9.65 20.39
C LEU A 288 25.08 10.67 19.81
N TYR A 289 23.83 10.52 20.16
CA TYR A 289 22.75 11.45 19.81
C TYR A 289 22.12 12.00 21.10
N ALA A 290 21.77 13.28 21.10
CA ALA A 290 21.05 13.86 22.20
C ALA A 290 19.60 13.31 22.29
N PRO A 291 19.01 13.20 23.49
CA PRO A 291 17.58 13.00 23.63
C PRO A 291 16.81 14.10 22.89
N GLY A 292 15.77 13.72 22.12
CA GLY A 292 15.02 14.66 21.28
C GLY A 292 15.68 15.05 19.96
N GLU A 293 16.90 14.60 19.70
CA GLU A 293 17.55 14.81 18.40
C GLU A 293 16.80 14.08 17.29
N THR A 294 16.77 14.69 16.11
CA THR A 294 16.12 14.09 14.94
C THR A 294 17.16 13.41 14.05
N ILE A 295 16.95 12.13 13.79
CA ILE A 295 17.79 11.32 12.92
C ILE A 295 17.05 10.85 11.67
N LYS A 296 17.79 10.68 10.57
CA LYS A 296 17.22 10.16 9.33
C LYS A 296 17.29 8.62 9.27
N ILE A 297 16.17 7.98 8.95
CA ILE A 297 16.09 6.53 8.80
C ILE A 297 16.86 6.12 7.53
N GLY A 298 17.93 5.36 7.71
CA GLY A 298 18.78 4.82 6.65
C GLY A 298 18.23 3.52 6.05
N LYS A 299 19.09 2.85 5.26
CA LYS A 299 18.74 1.55 4.64
C LYS A 299 18.80 0.36 5.60
N LYS A 300 19.47 0.51 6.74
CA LYS A 300 19.61 -0.53 7.77
C LYS A 300 18.75 -0.21 8.98
N ASN A 301 18.42 -1.24 9.75
CA ASN A 301 17.79 -1.05 11.05
C ASN A 301 18.76 -0.35 11.99
N ILE A 302 18.26 0.47 12.89
CA ILE A 302 19.05 1.21 13.87
C ILE A 302 18.74 0.64 15.25
N VAL A 303 19.79 0.40 16.03
CA VAL A 303 19.68 0.02 17.45
C VAL A 303 20.36 1.10 18.26
N LEU A 304 19.62 1.67 19.21
CA LEU A 304 20.07 2.74 20.09
C LEU A 304 20.04 2.24 21.53
N HIS A 305 21.15 2.39 22.23
CA HIS A 305 21.28 2.07 23.64
C HIS A 305 21.24 3.33 24.48
N ALA A 306 20.47 3.34 25.53
CA ALA A 306 20.40 4.44 26.48
C ALA A 306 21.72 4.58 27.23
N VAL A 307 22.23 5.82 27.32
CA VAL A 307 23.37 6.19 28.16
C VAL A 307 22.83 7.00 29.33
N TRP A 308 22.92 6.43 30.50
CA TRP A 308 22.44 7.01 31.75
C TRP A 308 23.56 7.71 32.50
N LYS A 309 23.27 8.87 33.08
CA LYS A 309 24.14 9.58 34.02
C LYS A 309 23.46 9.74 35.35
N PRO A 310 24.20 9.66 36.48
CA PRO A 310 23.60 9.94 37.79
C PRO A 310 23.15 11.40 37.87
N ILE A 311 22.00 11.64 38.49
CA ILE A 311 21.52 12.99 38.81
C ILE A 311 22.38 13.53 39.93
N SER A 312 23.14 14.60 39.66
CA SER A 312 23.88 15.31 40.72
C SER A 312 22.88 16.06 41.63
N ALA A 313 23.23 16.26 42.90
CA ALA A 313 22.38 16.94 43.85
C ALA A 313 21.96 18.36 43.36
N ASP A 314 22.80 19.02 42.61
CA ASP A 314 22.56 20.38 42.07
C ASP A 314 21.61 20.35 40.82
N GLU A 315 21.51 19.22 40.10
CA GLU A 315 20.64 19.08 38.92
C GLU A 315 19.22 18.58 39.30
N ALA A 316 19.04 18.01 40.50
CA ALA A 316 17.75 17.49 40.95
C ALA A 316 16.69 18.59 41.09
N GLU A 317 17.09 19.81 41.43
CA GLU A 317 16.18 20.95 41.54
C GLU A 317 15.68 21.49 40.21
N SER A 318 16.49 21.38 39.13
CA SER A 318 16.10 21.86 37.81
C SER A 318 15.17 20.90 37.05
N VAL A 319 15.31 19.59 37.24
CA VAL A 319 14.51 18.55 36.53
C VAL A 319 13.06 18.48 37.10
N THR A 320 12.85 18.82 38.36
CA THR A 320 11.50 18.83 38.97
C THR A 320 10.62 19.98 38.46
N SER A 321 11.21 21.07 37.95
CA SER A 321 10.45 22.21 37.42
C SER A 321 9.99 22.03 35.96
N GLU A 322 10.69 21.25 35.14
CA GLU A 322 10.31 21.01 33.72
C GLU A 322 9.31 19.88 33.51
N CYS A 323 9.22 18.90 34.42
CA CYS A 323 8.25 17.79 34.32
C CYS A 323 6.81 18.15 34.67
N SER A 324 6.52 19.35 35.16
CA SER A 324 5.15 19.75 35.55
C SER A 324 4.31 20.36 34.41
N GLU A 325 4.86 20.65 33.23
CA GLU A 325 4.15 21.37 32.17
C GLU A 325 3.86 20.59 30.87
N GLU A 326 4.38 19.41 30.65
CA GLU A 326 4.10 18.65 29.40
C GLU A 326 3.54 17.25 29.63
N GLY A 327 2.35 17.20 30.18
CA GLY A 327 1.49 16.03 30.18
C GLY A 327 0.48 16.06 29.03
N ALA A 328 0.93 16.07 27.77
CA ALA A 328 0.04 15.85 26.64
C ALA A 328 0.58 14.73 25.77
N PHE A 329 0.01 13.54 25.92
CA PHE A 329 0.09 12.46 24.96
C PHE A 329 -0.42 12.97 23.62
N VAL A 330 0.45 13.04 22.62
CA VAL A 330 0.05 13.20 21.22
C VAL A 330 -0.04 11.80 20.63
N ASP A 331 -1.26 11.36 20.38
CA ASP A 331 -1.56 10.17 19.60
C ASP A 331 -0.94 10.28 18.20
N ALA A 332 -0.09 9.31 17.85
CA ALA A 332 0.56 9.19 16.54
C ALA A 332 -0.12 8.10 15.70
#